data_10f153c614dd63f068da23cfbd94b09f
#
_entry.id   10f153c614dd63f068da23cfbd94b09f
#
_cell.length_a   1.000
_cell.length_b   1.000
_cell.length_c   1.000
_cell.angle_alpha   90.00
_cell.angle_beta   90.00
_cell.angle_gamma   90.00
#
_symmetry.space_group_name_H-M   'P 1'
#
loop_
_entity.id
_entity.type
_entity.pdbx_description
1 polymer ?
#
loop_
_entity_poly.entity_id
_entity_poly.type
_entity_poly.pdbx_seq_one_letter_code
_entity_poly.pdbx_strand_id
1 'polypeptide(L)'
;MIIWIASYPKSGNTWIRSLLSSYLFSSNGEFSFNLLENIKQFSSRDFSSELKNKELDNQNQIFSNWLPSQRLINKDKKIHILKTHNAMCNINGNNFTDEFNTSAVIYIVRDPRNLITSLAHHYELNLDEAFKFLTNERKIIFPLDENTRNENNKLKDLNFISSWSSHYISWKNIKFCPIKGMMCIF
;
A
#
# COMPACT_ATOMS: atom_id res chain seq x y z
N MET A 1 0.53 13.99 -9.60
CA MET A 1 1.71 13.23 -9.11
C MET A 1 1.40 12.63 -7.74
N ILE A 2 1.89 11.42 -7.47
CA ILE A 2 1.55 10.67 -6.25
C ILE A 2 2.63 10.85 -5.18
N ILE A 3 2.18 11.10 -3.95
CA ILE A 3 2.97 10.97 -2.73
C ILE A 3 2.53 9.65 -2.06
N TRP A 4 3.46 8.71 -1.94
CA TRP A 4 3.19 7.41 -1.34
C TRP A 4 3.36 7.43 0.17
N ILE A 5 2.36 6.92 0.91
CA ILE A 5 2.50 6.46 2.28
C ILE A 5 2.63 4.94 2.23
N ALA A 6 3.87 4.48 2.15
CA ALA A 6 4.18 3.07 1.98
C ALA A 6 4.60 2.42 3.30
N SER A 7 4.19 1.20 3.52
CA SER A 7 4.57 0.44 4.72
C SER A 7 4.35 -1.05 4.56
N TYR A 8 5.13 -1.86 5.26
CA TYR A 8 4.73 -3.22 5.55
C TYR A 8 3.44 -3.24 6.39
N PRO A 9 2.54 -4.23 6.25
CA PRO A 9 1.35 -4.33 7.09
C PRO A 9 1.67 -4.23 8.59
N LYS A 10 0.79 -3.61 9.37
CA LYS A 10 0.90 -3.43 10.83
C LYS A 10 2.04 -2.50 11.30
N SER A 11 2.70 -1.77 10.39
CA SER A 11 3.76 -0.80 10.73
C SER A 11 3.24 0.56 11.21
N GLY A 12 1.93 0.75 11.42
CA GLY A 12 1.36 2.02 11.91
C GLY A 12 0.87 2.97 10.79
N ASN A 13 0.62 2.45 9.59
CA ASN A 13 0.14 3.25 8.45
C ASN A 13 -1.14 4.03 8.78
N THR A 14 -2.12 3.39 9.42
CA THR A 14 -3.38 4.05 9.82
C THR A 14 -3.12 5.22 10.76
N TRP A 15 -2.21 5.07 11.73
CA TRP A 15 -1.87 6.14 12.68
C TRP A 15 -1.27 7.36 11.99
N ILE A 16 -0.29 7.15 11.09
CA ILE A 16 0.31 8.24 10.32
C ILE A 16 -0.73 8.89 9.39
N ARG A 17 -1.59 8.10 8.75
CA ARG A 17 -2.68 8.64 7.93
C ARG A 17 -3.64 9.50 8.75
N SER A 18 -3.96 9.09 9.97
CA SER A 18 -4.82 9.87 10.88
C SER A 18 -4.21 11.22 11.18
N LEU A 19 -2.92 11.27 11.53
CA LEU A 19 -2.19 12.51 11.77
C LEU A 19 -2.16 13.42 10.54
N LEU A 20 -1.78 12.87 9.39
CA LEU A 20 -1.72 13.61 8.13
C LEU A 20 -3.11 14.08 7.69
N SER A 21 -4.13 13.25 7.85
CA SER A 21 -5.50 13.62 7.48
C SER A 21 -6.04 14.73 8.36
N SER A 22 -5.78 14.70 9.67
CA SER A 22 -6.16 15.80 10.57
C SER A 22 -5.42 17.09 10.22
N TYR A 23 -4.12 17.01 9.98
CA TYR A 23 -3.31 18.18 9.65
C TYR A 23 -3.68 18.83 8.30
N LEU A 24 -3.98 18.02 7.28
CA LEU A 24 -4.19 18.51 5.92
C LEU A 24 -5.64 18.84 5.59
N PHE A 25 -6.61 18.17 6.23
CA PHE A 25 -8.01 18.20 5.81
C PHE A 25 -8.99 18.59 6.92
N SER A 26 -8.54 18.71 8.19
CA SER A 26 -9.37 19.22 9.27
C SER A 26 -9.24 20.73 9.39
N SER A 27 -10.34 21.42 9.63
CA SER A 27 -10.35 22.87 9.86
C SER A 27 -9.83 23.28 11.24
N ASN A 28 -9.92 22.37 12.23
CA ASN A 28 -9.55 22.62 13.62
C ASN A 28 -8.43 21.69 14.13
N GLY A 29 -7.89 20.82 13.25
CA GLY A 29 -6.86 19.85 13.61
C GLY A 29 -7.39 18.60 14.32
N GLU A 30 -8.69 18.50 14.59
CA GLU A 30 -9.28 17.33 15.22
C GLU A 30 -9.42 16.17 14.23
N PHE A 31 -9.20 14.97 14.73
CA PHE A 31 -9.33 13.74 13.92
C PHE A 31 -10.78 13.27 13.90
N SER A 32 -11.24 12.88 12.70
CA SER A 32 -12.42 12.03 12.50
C SER A 32 -12.12 10.96 11.48
N PHE A 33 -12.75 9.80 11.59
CA PHE A 33 -12.49 8.67 10.68
C PHE A 33 -12.80 9.00 9.21
N ASN A 34 -13.75 9.87 8.94
CA ASN A 34 -14.10 10.31 7.59
C ASN A 34 -12.91 11.00 6.88
N LEU A 35 -12.02 11.63 7.63
CA LEU A 35 -10.83 12.27 7.07
C LEU A 35 -9.87 11.26 6.41
N LEU A 36 -9.89 9.99 6.82
CA LEU A 36 -9.07 8.94 6.21
C LEU A 36 -9.45 8.65 4.75
N GLU A 37 -10.66 9.01 4.33
CA GLU A 37 -11.12 8.84 2.95
C GLU A 37 -10.35 9.76 1.97
N ASN A 38 -9.74 10.85 2.47
CA ASN A 38 -8.91 11.73 1.66
C ASN A 38 -7.56 11.09 1.29
N ILE A 39 -7.10 10.07 2.03
CA ILE A 39 -5.88 9.32 1.73
C ILE A 39 -6.27 7.88 1.40
N LYS A 40 -6.64 7.64 0.16
CA LYS A 40 -7.13 6.33 -0.29
C LYS A 40 -6.01 5.29 -0.36
N GLN A 41 -6.38 4.03 -0.24
CA GLN A 41 -5.46 2.92 -0.55
C GLN A 41 -5.37 2.75 -2.06
N PHE A 42 -4.14 2.66 -2.58
CA PHE A 42 -3.90 2.30 -3.98
C PHE A 42 -4.18 0.81 -4.22
N SER A 43 -4.58 0.48 -5.43
CA SER A 43 -5.13 -0.82 -5.85
C SER A 43 -6.52 -1.10 -5.29
N SER A 44 -7.22 -0.06 -4.83
CA SER A 44 -8.63 -0.17 -4.49
C SER A 44 -9.49 -0.29 -5.77
N ARG A 45 -10.69 -0.81 -5.61
CA ARG A 45 -11.68 -0.94 -6.70
C ARG A 45 -11.96 0.38 -7.41
N ASP A 46 -11.88 1.49 -6.68
CA ASP A 46 -12.20 2.82 -7.20
C ASP A 46 -11.31 3.20 -8.39
N PHE A 47 -10.02 2.81 -8.35
CA PHE A 47 -9.09 3.13 -9.43
C PHE A 47 -9.13 2.14 -10.59
N SER A 48 -9.48 0.87 -10.35
CA SER A 48 -9.56 -0.15 -11.40
C SER A 48 -10.86 -0.07 -12.22
N SER A 49 -11.95 0.42 -11.63
CA SER A 49 -13.24 0.57 -12.31
C SER A 49 -13.20 1.60 -13.45
N GLU A 50 -12.37 2.63 -13.33
CA GLU A 50 -12.22 3.66 -14.36
C GLU A 50 -11.46 3.17 -15.60
N LEU A 51 -10.68 2.09 -15.50
CA LEU A 51 -9.91 1.54 -16.61
C LEU A 51 -10.75 0.77 -17.63
N LYS A 52 -12.10 0.69 -17.45
CA LYS A 52 -13.06 0.01 -18.37
C LYS A 52 -12.64 -1.40 -18.81
N ASN A 53 -11.68 -2.01 -18.16
CA ASN A 53 -11.21 -3.32 -18.52
C ASN A 53 -11.98 -4.37 -17.74
N LYS A 54 -12.45 -5.34 -18.52
CA LYS A 54 -13.06 -6.62 -18.17
C LYS A 54 -12.65 -7.13 -16.79
N GLU A 55 -13.49 -7.92 -16.17
CA GLU A 55 -13.22 -8.69 -14.97
C GLU A 55 -11.74 -9.07 -14.88
N LEU A 56 -11.08 -8.70 -13.78
CA LEU A 56 -9.66 -9.03 -13.55
C LEU A 56 -9.58 -10.52 -13.21
N ASP A 57 -9.40 -11.34 -14.22
CA ASP A 57 -9.47 -12.79 -14.10
C ASP A 57 -8.21 -13.43 -13.50
N ASN A 58 -7.10 -12.69 -13.44
CA ASN A 58 -5.84 -13.21 -12.89
C ASN A 58 -4.93 -12.13 -12.28
N GLN A 59 -3.99 -12.58 -11.45
CA GLN A 59 -3.03 -11.72 -10.75
C GLN A 59 -2.15 -10.89 -11.70
N ASN A 60 -1.80 -11.41 -12.87
CA ASN A 60 -0.96 -10.70 -13.83
C ASN A 60 -1.64 -9.44 -14.37
N GLN A 61 -2.96 -9.47 -14.53
CA GLN A 61 -3.74 -8.29 -14.95
C GLN A 61 -3.71 -7.18 -13.91
N ILE A 62 -3.69 -7.53 -12.61
CA ILE A 62 -3.58 -6.55 -11.53
C ILE A 62 -2.23 -5.82 -11.61
N PHE A 63 -1.15 -6.57 -11.77
CA PHE A 63 0.19 -6.00 -11.86
C PHE A 63 0.36 -5.14 -13.12
N SER A 64 -0.19 -5.56 -14.25
CA SER A 64 -0.16 -4.79 -15.50
C SER A 64 -0.97 -3.49 -15.42
N ASN A 65 -1.93 -3.39 -14.49
CA ASN A 65 -2.74 -2.18 -14.29
C ASN A 65 -2.12 -1.16 -13.32
N TRP A 66 -1.02 -1.46 -12.64
CA TRP A 66 -0.41 -0.53 -11.69
C TRP A 66 -0.07 0.83 -12.31
N LEU A 67 0.75 0.86 -13.34
CA LEU A 67 1.14 2.11 -14.00
C LEU A 67 -0.02 2.77 -14.76
N PRO A 68 -0.85 2.05 -15.52
CA PRO A 68 -2.03 2.66 -16.16
C PRO A 68 -2.96 3.36 -15.17
N SER A 69 -3.24 2.76 -14.01
CA SER A 69 -4.08 3.37 -12.96
C SER A 69 -3.45 4.65 -12.40
N GLN A 70 -2.15 4.64 -12.16
CA GLN A 70 -1.42 5.81 -11.66
C GLN A 70 -1.40 6.95 -12.68
N ARG A 71 -1.23 6.63 -13.96
CA ARG A 71 -1.33 7.63 -15.04
C ARG A 71 -2.72 8.25 -15.12
N LEU A 72 -3.76 7.45 -14.89
CA LEU A 72 -5.14 7.93 -14.85
C LEU A 72 -5.36 8.90 -13.68
N ILE A 73 -4.91 8.53 -12.47
CA ILE A 73 -4.95 9.40 -11.29
C ILE A 73 -4.23 10.73 -11.54
N ASN A 74 -3.07 10.69 -12.20
CA ASN A 74 -2.25 11.86 -12.46
C ASN A 74 -2.73 12.77 -13.59
N LYS A 75 -3.79 12.41 -14.33
CA LYS A 75 -4.34 13.21 -15.43
C LYS A 75 -4.80 14.62 -15.00
N ASP A 76 -5.28 14.77 -13.78
CA ASP A 76 -5.73 16.05 -13.23
C ASP A 76 -4.58 16.99 -12.85
N LYS A 77 -3.32 16.53 -12.95
CA LYS A 77 -2.10 17.25 -12.61
C LYS A 77 -2.01 17.72 -11.16
N LYS A 78 -2.82 17.17 -10.26
CA LYS A 78 -2.79 17.45 -8.82
C LYS A 78 -1.84 16.52 -8.08
N ILE A 79 -1.60 16.84 -6.81
CA ILE A 79 -0.89 15.95 -5.88
C ILE A 79 -1.93 15.06 -5.21
N HIS A 80 -1.70 13.76 -5.29
CA HIS A 80 -2.50 12.74 -4.63
C HIS A 80 -1.67 12.04 -3.56
N ILE A 81 -2.18 11.97 -2.35
CA ILE A 81 -1.54 11.20 -1.28
C ILE A 81 -2.25 9.84 -1.22
N LEU A 82 -1.50 8.77 -1.46
CA LEU A 82 -2.06 7.41 -1.50
C LEU A 82 -1.31 6.48 -0.56
N LYS A 83 -2.06 5.61 0.11
CA LYS A 83 -1.52 4.53 0.93
C LYS A 83 -1.24 3.31 0.06
N THR A 84 -0.14 2.60 0.37
CA THR A 84 0.12 1.27 -0.20
C THR A 84 0.81 0.34 0.79
N HIS A 85 0.56 -0.97 0.62
CA HIS A 85 1.34 -2.05 1.22
C HIS A 85 2.13 -2.84 0.16
N ASN A 86 2.06 -2.46 -1.10
CA ASN A 86 2.90 -3.10 -2.11
C ASN A 86 4.38 -2.82 -1.86
N ALA A 87 5.21 -3.82 -2.06
CA ALA A 87 6.65 -3.62 -2.20
C ALA A 87 6.94 -2.79 -3.45
N MET A 88 8.05 -2.06 -3.45
CA MET A 88 8.57 -1.42 -4.65
C MET A 88 9.27 -2.46 -5.52
N CYS A 89 8.53 -3.06 -6.43
CA CYS A 89 8.96 -4.24 -7.18
C CYS A 89 8.61 -4.17 -8.66
N ASN A 90 9.20 -5.08 -9.41
CA ASN A 90 8.80 -5.43 -10.77
C ASN A 90 8.30 -6.87 -10.77
N ILE A 91 7.09 -7.10 -11.26
CA ILE A 91 6.51 -8.44 -11.37
C ILE A 91 6.14 -8.67 -12.84
N ASN A 92 6.79 -9.66 -13.46
CA ASN A 92 6.56 -10.01 -14.85
C ASN A 92 6.67 -8.82 -15.82
N GLY A 93 7.65 -7.93 -15.61
CA GLY A 93 7.85 -6.73 -16.41
C GLY A 93 7.00 -5.52 -15.99
N ASN A 94 6.13 -5.66 -15.00
CA ASN A 94 5.27 -4.59 -14.52
C ASN A 94 5.86 -3.94 -13.25
N ASN A 95 6.32 -2.71 -13.37
CA ASN A 95 6.78 -1.92 -12.22
C ASN A 95 5.60 -1.47 -11.36
N PHE A 96 5.77 -1.50 -10.02
CA PHE A 96 4.75 -0.98 -9.12
C PHE A 96 4.50 0.51 -9.38
N THR A 97 5.54 1.31 -9.49
CA THR A 97 5.46 2.73 -9.87
C THR A 97 6.74 3.16 -10.59
N ASP A 98 6.76 4.39 -11.09
CA ASP A 98 7.89 4.98 -11.81
C ASP A 98 8.07 6.46 -11.45
N GLU A 99 9.11 7.07 -12.02
CA GLU A 99 9.48 8.49 -11.83
C GLU A 99 8.45 9.48 -12.37
N PHE A 100 7.67 9.06 -13.38
CA PHE A 100 6.65 9.92 -13.99
C PHE A 100 5.38 9.99 -13.16
N ASN A 101 5.14 9.00 -12.31
CA ASN A 101 3.96 8.90 -11.48
C ASN A 101 4.18 9.30 -10.02
N THR A 102 5.44 9.24 -9.53
CA THR A 102 5.77 9.43 -8.11
C THR A 102 6.49 10.75 -7.87
N SER A 103 5.95 11.57 -6.96
CA SER A 103 6.57 12.83 -6.50
C SER A 103 7.41 12.63 -5.24
N ALA A 104 6.89 11.87 -4.27
CA ALA A 104 7.54 11.63 -3.00
C ALA A 104 7.13 10.29 -2.38
N VAL A 105 7.91 9.84 -1.41
CA VAL A 105 7.63 8.63 -0.62
C VAL A 105 7.85 8.91 0.85
N ILE A 106 6.85 8.58 1.67
CA ILE A 106 6.95 8.46 3.13
C ILE A 106 6.87 6.96 3.42
N TYR A 107 8.00 6.36 3.80
CA TYR A 107 8.04 4.94 4.16
C TYR A 107 8.00 4.78 5.67
N ILE A 108 6.98 4.06 6.16
CA ILE A 108 6.79 3.79 7.58
C ILE A 108 7.37 2.42 7.89
N VAL A 109 8.37 2.42 8.76
CA VAL A 109 9.06 1.20 9.22
C VAL A 109 8.79 0.97 10.70
N ARG A 110 8.60 -0.29 11.07
CA ARG A 110 8.45 -0.74 12.45
C ARG A 110 9.38 -1.92 12.69
N ASP A 111 9.90 -2.05 13.93
CA ASP A 111 10.72 -3.18 14.33
C ASP A 111 10.02 -4.52 14.03
N PRO A 112 10.65 -5.41 13.25
CA PRO A 112 10.03 -6.68 12.85
C PRO A 112 9.69 -7.59 14.05
N ARG A 113 10.39 -7.46 15.16
CA ARG A 113 10.09 -8.21 16.39
C ARG A 113 8.72 -7.82 16.95
N ASN A 114 8.38 -6.54 16.90
CA ASN A 114 7.06 -6.04 17.30
C ASN A 114 5.97 -6.31 16.26
N LEU A 115 6.35 -6.57 15.00
CA LEU A 115 5.40 -6.93 13.96
C LEU A 115 4.86 -8.35 14.13
N ILE A 116 5.67 -9.30 14.61
CA ILE A 116 5.27 -10.71 14.76
C ILE A 116 3.99 -10.81 15.60
N THR A 117 3.98 -10.21 16.79
CA THR A 117 2.81 -10.24 17.68
C THR A 117 1.62 -9.50 17.09
N SER A 118 1.84 -8.37 16.40
CA SER A 118 0.79 -7.60 15.75
C SER A 118 0.18 -8.32 14.54
N LEU A 119 0.98 -9.07 13.78
CA LEU A 119 0.53 -9.92 12.68
C LEU A 119 -0.23 -11.14 13.21
N ALA A 120 0.30 -11.81 14.23
CA ALA A 120 -0.34 -12.95 14.88
C ALA A 120 -1.76 -12.58 15.32
N HIS A 121 -1.92 -11.48 16.05
CA HIS A 121 -3.22 -11.01 16.50
C HIS A 121 -4.17 -10.62 15.34
N HIS A 122 -3.65 -9.93 14.31
CA HIS A 122 -4.48 -9.39 13.23
C HIS A 122 -4.97 -10.45 12.24
N TYR A 123 -4.15 -11.47 11.99
CA TYR A 123 -4.47 -12.54 11.04
C TYR A 123 -4.83 -13.84 11.72
N GLU A 124 -5.02 -13.82 13.05
CA GLU A 124 -5.38 -15.00 13.88
C GLU A 124 -4.38 -16.16 13.70
N LEU A 125 -3.07 -15.82 13.69
CA LEU A 125 -1.97 -16.75 13.50
C LEU A 125 -1.29 -17.08 14.83
N ASN A 126 -0.65 -18.23 14.93
CA ASN A 126 0.34 -18.46 15.96
C ASN A 126 1.66 -17.72 15.63
N LEU A 127 2.61 -17.68 16.56
CA LEU A 127 3.86 -16.92 16.39
C LEU A 127 4.74 -17.47 15.26
N ASP A 128 4.78 -18.79 15.07
CA ASP A 128 5.56 -19.43 14.00
C ASP A 128 4.96 -19.12 12.62
N GLU A 129 3.65 -19.12 12.51
CA GLU A 129 2.95 -18.71 11.29
C GLU A 129 3.17 -17.22 10.99
N ALA A 130 3.11 -16.37 12.01
CA ALA A 130 3.41 -14.94 11.87
C ALA A 130 4.86 -14.70 11.47
N PHE A 131 5.81 -15.48 11.97
CA PHE A 131 7.20 -15.44 11.54
C PHE A 131 7.35 -15.89 10.08
N LYS A 132 6.71 -17.00 9.68
CA LYS A 132 6.68 -17.44 8.28
C LYS A 132 6.03 -16.39 7.37
N PHE A 133 4.97 -15.72 7.84
CA PHE A 133 4.36 -14.61 7.12
C PHE A 133 5.37 -13.48 6.87
N LEU A 134 6.12 -13.08 7.90
CA LEU A 134 7.08 -11.97 7.86
C LEU A 134 8.28 -12.26 6.94
N THR A 135 8.68 -13.53 6.83
CA THR A 135 9.87 -13.98 6.07
C THR A 135 9.56 -14.48 4.66
N ASN A 136 8.30 -14.55 4.27
CA ASN A 136 7.91 -15.08 2.96
C ASN A 136 8.18 -14.07 1.83
N GLU A 137 9.16 -14.37 0.97
CA GLU A 137 9.56 -13.54 -0.19
C GLU A 137 8.48 -13.41 -1.28
N ARG A 138 7.49 -14.30 -1.30
CA ARG A 138 6.40 -14.29 -2.28
C ARG A 138 5.06 -13.95 -1.65
N LYS A 139 5.08 -13.25 -0.51
CA LYS A 139 3.86 -12.96 0.22
C LYS A 139 2.97 -11.98 -0.53
N ILE A 140 1.74 -12.39 -0.72
CA ILE A 140 0.63 -11.60 -1.21
C ILE A 140 -0.41 -11.51 -0.11
N ILE A 141 -1.03 -10.36 0.05
CA ILE A 141 -2.14 -10.14 0.96
C ILE A 141 -3.35 -9.60 0.20
N PHE A 142 -4.50 -9.95 0.72
CA PHE A 142 -5.80 -9.44 0.30
C PHE A 142 -6.39 -8.61 1.45
N PRO A 143 -7.16 -7.54 1.18
CA PRO A 143 -7.86 -6.82 2.23
C PRO A 143 -8.80 -7.75 3.00
N LEU A 144 -8.85 -7.57 4.31
CA LEU A 144 -9.75 -8.29 5.22
C LEU A 144 -11.13 -7.60 5.29
N ASP A 145 -11.71 -7.23 4.17
CA ASP A 145 -13.08 -6.69 4.18
C ASP A 145 -14.06 -7.85 4.18
N GLU A 146 -14.85 -7.97 5.23
CA GLU A 146 -15.86 -9.02 5.42
C GLU A 146 -16.91 -9.04 4.29
N ASN A 147 -17.16 -7.89 3.66
CA ASN A 147 -18.09 -7.76 2.53
C ASN A 147 -17.49 -8.24 1.19
N THR A 148 -16.20 -8.59 1.14
CA THR A 148 -15.50 -8.99 -0.09
C THR A 148 -15.22 -10.48 -0.18
N ARG A 149 -15.93 -11.33 0.59
CA ARG A 149 -15.77 -12.80 0.57
C ARG A 149 -16.15 -13.47 -0.75
N ASN A 150 -16.69 -12.74 -1.72
CA ASN A 150 -16.87 -13.23 -3.09
C ASN A 150 -15.52 -13.36 -3.80
N GLU A 151 -15.18 -14.55 -4.27
CA GLU A 151 -13.88 -14.89 -4.90
C GLU A 151 -13.49 -13.93 -6.04
N ASN A 152 -14.44 -13.48 -6.84
CA ASN A 152 -14.22 -12.53 -7.94
C ASN A 152 -13.82 -11.12 -7.48
N ASN A 153 -14.01 -10.78 -6.21
CA ASN A 153 -13.68 -9.48 -5.64
C ASN A 153 -12.32 -9.46 -4.91
N LYS A 154 -11.79 -10.62 -4.51
CA LYS A 154 -10.52 -10.72 -3.77
C LYS A 154 -9.32 -10.23 -4.58
N LEU A 155 -9.35 -10.41 -5.90
CA LEU A 155 -8.23 -10.04 -6.77
C LEU A 155 -8.01 -8.52 -6.89
N LYS A 156 -9.06 -7.70 -6.75
CA LYS A 156 -8.99 -6.26 -7.06
C LYS A 156 -8.13 -5.43 -6.11
N ASP A 157 -7.96 -5.89 -4.86
CA ASP A 157 -7.20 -5.17 -3.82
C ASP A 157 -5.95 -5.92 -3.35
N LEU A 158 -5.43 -6.79 -4.20
CA LEU A 158 -4.23 -7.56 -3.96
C LEU A 158 -3.01 -6.65 -3.76
N ASN A 159 -2.22 -6.93 -2.72
CA ASN A 159 -0.93 -6.30 -2.49
C ASN A 159 0.18 -7.36 -2.48
N PHE A 160 1.20 -7.18 -3.31
CA PHE A 160 2.43 -7.96 -3.24
C PHE A 160 3.35 -7.30 -2.21
N ILE A 161 3.52 -7.94 -1.06
CA ILE A 161 4.28 -7.34 0.04
C ILE A 161 5.69 -7.93 0.18
N SER A 162 5.96 -9.13 -0.34
CA SER A 162 7.22 -9.86 -0.14
C SER A 162 7.51 -10.12 1.34
N SER A 163 8.75 -10.45 1.71
CA SER A 163 9.19 -10.48 3.10
C SER A 163 9.35 -9.05 3.65
N TRP A 164 9.37 -8.90 4.97
CA TRP A 164 9.60 -7.60 5.60
C TRP A 164 10.93 -6.96 5.16
N SER A 165 12.01 -7.74 5.14
CA SER A 165 13.33 -7.26 4.74
C SER A 165 13.36 -6.82 3.28
N SER A 166 12.84 -7.62 2.37
CA SER A 166 12.78 -7.30 0.95
C SER A 166 11.87 -6.12 0.67
N HIS A 167 10.74 -6.03 1.37
CA HIS A 167 9.86 -4.86 1.30
C HIS A 167 10.57 -3.58 1.72
N TYR A 168 11.25 -3.60 2.88
CA TYR A 168 12.01 -2.46 3.38
C TYR A 168 13.11 -2.04 2.40
N ILE A 169 13.93 -3.00 1.93
CA ILE A 169 15.03 -2.75 1.01
C ILE A 169 14.51 -2.18 -0.32
N SER A 170 13.38 -2.67 -0.81
CA SER A 170 12.80 -2.22 -2.07
C SER A 170 12.45 -0.72 -2.05
N TRP A 171 11.85 -0.24 -0.98
CA TRP A 171 11.53 1.18 -0.80
C TRP A 171 12.73 2.04 -0.44
N LYS A 172 13.67 1.51 0.37
CA LYS A 172 14.90 2.21 0.71
C LYS A 172 15.75 2.53 -0.50
N ASN A 173 15.81 1.62 -1.46
CA ASN A 173 16.69 1.70 -2.62
C ASN A 173 16.06 2.37 -3.85
N ILE A 174 14.86 2.95 -3.72
CA ILE A 174 14.24 3.70 -4.81
C ILE A 174 15.17 4.83 -5.29
N LYS A 175 15.52 4.84 -6.57
CA LYS A 175 16.54 5.75 -7.11
C LYS A 175 15.96 7.01 -7.73
N PHE A 176 14.77 6.93 -8.28
CA PHE A 176 14.15 7.99 -9.07
C PHE A 176 13.36 9.02 -8.24
N CYS A 177 13.09 8.74 -6.97
CA CYS A 177 12.29 9.65 -6.15
C CYS A 177 13.18 10.75 -5.54
N PRO A 178 12.98 12.03 -5.86
CA PRO A 178 13.81 13.14 -5.36
C PRO A 178 13.59 13.39 -3.87
N ILE A 179 12.38 13.12 -3.35
CA ILE A 179 12.03 13.36 -1.95
C ILE A 179 11.68 12.03 -1.28
N LYS A 180 12.51 11.61 -0.34
CA LYS A 180 12.32 10.41 0.46
C LYS A 180 12.28 10.77 1.93
N GLY A 181 11.19 10.44 2.59
CA GLY A 181 11.09 10.45 4.05
C GLY A 181 10.98 9.03 4.59
N MET A 182 11.75 8.72 5.62
CA MET A 182 11.61 7.47 6.37
C MET A 182 11.15 7.79 7.78
N MET A 183 10.04 7.21 8.19
CA MET A 183 9.51 7.36 9.54
C MET A 183 9.59 6.02 10.26
N CYS A 184 10.34 5.99 11.36
CA CYS A 184 10.46 4.82 12.23
C CYS A 184 9.42 4.91 13.34
N ILE A 185 8.65 3.83 13.54
CA ILE A 185 7.75 3.64 14.68
C ILE A 185 8.31 2.50 15.52
N PHE A 186 8.62 2.78 16.78
CA PHE A 186 9.17 1.86 17.76
C PHE A 186 8.08 1.21 18.60
#